data_4a8edc3dd512a880ff8ca50354ddf339
#
_entry.id   4a8edc3dd512a880ff8ca50354ddf339
#
_cell.length_a   1.000
_cell.length_b   1.000
_cell.length_c   1.000
_cell.angle_alpha   90.00
_cell.angle_beta   90.00
_cell.angle_gamma   90.00
#
_symmetry.space_group_name_H-M   'P 1'
#
loop_
_entity.id
_entity.type
_entity.pdbx_description
1 polymer ?
#
loop_
_entity_poly.entity_id
_entity_poly.type
_entity_poly.pdbx_seq_one_letter_code
_entity_poly.pdbx_strand_id
1 'polypeptide(L)'
;MPTTAKLSHDVYFALKDPSPEAVKKLVADCHAKLAGIDGVVFLAAGTRDAELTRDVNDRDYHVSLHVFFRDRAAHDAYQDAPAHLQFIEANKDNWTGVRVFDSNLSAR
;
A
#
# COMPACT_ATOMS: atom_id res chain seq x y z
N MET A 1 -7.22 -9.70 -19.39
CA MET A 1 -7.55 -10.59 -18.28
C MET A 1 -8.63 -9.98 -17.42
N PRO A 2 -9.72 -10.69 -17.18
CA PRO A 2 -10.75 -10.15 -16.29
C PRO A 2 -10.20 -10.04 -14.87
N THR A 3 -10.51 -8.94 -14.21
CA THR A 3 -10.14 -8.79 -12.80
C THR A 3 -11.28 -9.31 -11.92
N THR A 4 -10.89 -9.99 -10.84
CA THR A 4 -11.82 -10.40 -9.80
C THR A 4 -11.85 -9.41 -8.65
N ALA A 5 -11.00 -8.38 -8.72
CA ALA A 5 -10.95 -7.37 -7.67
C ALA A 5 -12.10 -6.39 -7.81
N LYS A 6 -12.68 -6.01 -6.68
CA LYS A 6 -13.79 -5.04 -6.63
C LYS A 6 -13.46 -3.78 -5.85
N LEU A 7 -12.30 -3.76 -5.19
CA LEU A 7 -11.87 -2.60 -4.41
C LEU A 7 -10.36 -2.42 -4.54
N SER A 8 -9.92 -1.20 -4.80
CA SER A 8 -8.51 -0.87 -4.74
C SER A 8 -8.23 -0.03 -3.49
N HIS A 9 -7.12 -0.32 -2.85
CA HIS A 9 -6.67 0.30 -1.62
C HIS A 9 -5.26 0.78 -1.86
N ASP A 10 -5.12 2.08 -2.11
CA ASP A 10 -3.84 2.69 -2.45
C ASP A 10 -3.35 3.52 -1.28
N VAL A 11 -2.13 3.24 -0.82
CA VAL A 11 -1.56 3.86 0.37
C VAL A 11 -0.23 4.52 0.01
N TYR A 12 -0.06 5.75 0.47
CA TYR A 12 1.16 6.52 0.21
C TYR A 12 1.78 6.94 1.53
N PHE A 13 3.04 6.52 1.74
CA PHE A 13 3.76 6.74 2.99
C PHE A 13 4.83 7.80 2.82
N ALA A 14 4.79 8.82 3.68
CA ALA A 14 5.89 9.76 3.84
C ALA A 14 6.70 9.34 5.06
N LEU A 15 8.02 9.31 4.93
CA LEU A 15 8.92 8.77 5.95
C LEU A 15 9.74 9.87 6.61
N LYS A 16 9.97 9.73 7.92
CA LYS A 16 10.92 10.60 8.67
C LYS A 16 12.34 10.40 8.16
N ASP A 17 12.73 9.14 8.04
CA ASP A 17 14.00 8.74 7.45
C ASP A 17 13.72 8.08 6.11
N PRO A 18 13.88 8.84 5.00
CA PRO A 18 13.66 8.29 3.67
C PRO A 18 14.93 7.72 3.03
N SER A 19 15.87 7.24 3.85
CA SER A 19 17.09 6.62 3.34
C SER A 19 16.77 5.45 2.44
N PRO A 20 17.67 5.09 1.50
CA PRO A 20 17.45 3.92 0.65
C PRO A 20 17.18 2.65 1.44
N GLU A 21 17.84 2.45 2.59
CA GLU A 21 17.63 1.27 3.43
C GLU A 21 16.23 1.27 4.05
N ALA A 22 15.77 2.42 4.56
CA ALA A 22 14.45 2.52 5.17
C ALA A 22 13.33 2.33 4.14
N VAL A 23 13.49 2.92 2.96
CA VAL A 23 12.54 2.75 1.85
C VAL A 23 12.48 1.29 1.44
N LYS A 24 13.62 0.66 1.27
CA LYS A 24 13.71 -0.75 0.86
C LYS A 24 13.07 -1.68 1.88
N LYS A 25 13.27 -1.38 3.18
CA LYS A 25 12.67 -2.16 4.26
C LYS A 25 11.14 -2.10 4.20
N LEU A 26 10.59 -0.91 4.03
CA LEU A 26 9.14 -0.75 3.98
C LEU A 26 8.54 -1.47 2.77
N VAL A 27 9.16 -1.33 1.59
CA VAL A 27 8.70 -2.03 0.38
C VAL A 27 8.75 -3.55 0.60
N ALA A 28 9.84 -4.06 1.14
CA ALA A 28 10.00 -5.49 1.40
C ALA A 28 8.96 -6.00 2.39
N ASP A 29 8.68 -5.25 3.45
CA ASP A 29 7.67 -5.61 4.45
C ASP A 29 6.27 -5.63 3.87
N CYS A 30 5.95 -4.70 2.96
CA CYS A 30 4.67 -4.73 2.25
C CYS A 30 4.48 -6.06 1.54
N HIS A 31 5.46 -6.49 0.78
CA HIS A 31 5.38 -7.76 0.06
C HIS A 31 5.34 -8.96 1.01
N ALA A 32 6.23 -8.98 2.00
CA ALA A 32 6.38 -10.15 2.86
C ALA A 32 5.20 -10.35 3.81
N LYS A 33 4.64 -9.26 4.32
CA LYS A 33 3.62 -9.35 5.38
C LYS A 33 2.19 -9.22 4.89
N LEU A 34 1.96 -8.56 3.77
CA LEU A 34 0.61 -8.20 3.35
C LEU A 34 0.08 -9.01 2.17
N ALA A 35 0.96 -9.48 1.28
CA ALA A 35 0.52 -10.11 0.04
C ALA A 35 -0.24 -11.42 0.26
N GLY A 36 0.05 -12.14 1.35
CA GLY A 36 -0.59 -13.42 1.63
C GLY A 36 -1.88 -13.35 2.44
N ILE A 37 -2.33 -12.15 2.80
CA ILE A 37 -3.56 -12.00 3.59
C ILE A 37 -4.76 -12.42 2.73
N ASP A 38 -5.66 -13.22 3.31
CA ASP A 38 -6.83 -13.71 2.59
C ASP A 38 -7.66 -12.55 2.04
N GLY A 39 -8.12 -12.71 0.80
CA GLY A 39 -8.92 -11.69 0.10
C GLY A 39 -8.09 -10.70 -0.72
N VAL A 40 -6.76 -10.72 -0.58
CA VAL A 40 -5.87 -9.93 -1.44
C VAL A 40 -5.75 -10.62 -2.79
N VAL A 41 -6.23 -9.97 -3.85
CA VAL A 41 -6.15 -10.48 -5.22
C VAL A 41 -4.81 -10.16 -5.84
N PHE A 42 -4.30 -8.96 -5.58
CA PHE A 42 -3.02 -8.49 -6.10
C PHE A 42 -2.46 -7.45 -5.16
N LEU A 43 -1.16 -7.46 -4.98
CA LEU A 43 -0.46 -6.45 -4.18
C LEU A 43 0.85 -6.08 -4.86
N ALA A 44 1.14 -4.79 -4.89
CA ALA A 44 2.41 -4.28 -5.35
C ALA A 44 2.83 -3.11 -4.46
N ALA A 45 4.12 -2.96 -4.29
CA ALA A 45 4.67 -1.82 -3.55
C ALA A 45 5.89 -1.29 -4.30
N GLY A 46 6.12 0.00 -4.19
CA GLY A 46 7.21 0.62 -4.90
C GLY A 46 7.55 2.00 -4.35
N THR A 47 8.33 2.73 -5.13
CA THR A 47 8.85 4.03 -4.73
C THR A 47 8.38 5.10 -5.69
N ARG A 48 8.34 6.35 -5.20
CA ARG A 48 8.01 7.50 -6.06
C ARG A 48 9.06 7.64 -7.16
N ASP A 49 8.60 7.88 -8.39
CA ASP A 49 9.49 8.18 -9.51
C ASP A 49 9.85 9.67 -9.46
N ALA A 50 11.10 9.96 -9.11
CA ALA A 50 11.57 11.31 -8.90
C ALA A 50 11.62 12.15 -10.19
N GLU A 51 11.59 11.50 -11.36
CA GLU A 51 11.64 12.21 -12.64
C GLU A 51 10.26 12.68 -13.11
N LEU A 52 9.19 12.15 -12.54
CA LEU A 52 7.84 12.53 -12.91
C LEU A 52 7.38 13.70 -12.04
N THR A 53 7.49 14.91 -12.59
CA THR A 53 7.35 16.15 -11.84
C THR A 53 6.34 17.13 -12.48
N ARG A 54 5.28 16.60 -13.12
CA ARG A 54 4.21 17.44 -13.63
C ARG A 54 3.47 18.09 -12.44
N ASP A 55 2.75 19.18 -12.71
CA ASP A 55 2.01 19.89 -11.65
C ASP A 55 1.04 18.96 -10.91
N VAL A 56 0.46 18.00 -11.63
CA VAL A 56 -0.51 17.06 -11.04
C VAL A 56 0.16 15.92 -10.27
N ASN A 57 1.49 15.74 -10.39
CA ASN A 57 2.17 14.70 -9.64
C ASN A 57 2.29 15.11 -8.18
N ASP A 58 1.73 14.31 -7.31
CA ASP A 58 1.96 14.46 -5.88
C ASP A 58 3.34 13.90 -5.56
N ARG A 59 4.17 14.69 -4.88
CA ARG A 59 5.55 14.32 -4.55
C ARG A 59 5.77 14.17 -3.06
N ASP A 60 4.71 14.23 -2.28
CA ASP A 60 4.78 14.21 -0.83
C ASP A 60 4.62 12.79 -0.29
N TYR A 61 5.40 11.87 -0.83
CA TYR A 61 5.47 10.50 -0.33
C TYR A 61 6.77 9.85 -0.82
N HIS A 62 7.15 8.74 -0.20
CA HIS A 62 8.36 7.97 -0.55
C HIS A 62 8.06 6.57 -1.03
N VAL A 63 7.03 5.94 -0.46
CA VAL A 63 6.66 4.55 -0.78
C VAL A 63 5.16 4.50 -1.09
N SER A 64 4.80 3.71 -2.09
CA SER A 64 3.41 3.45 -2.42
C SER A 64 3.10 1.97 -2.24
N LEU A 65 1.88 1.69 -1.81
CA LEU A 65 1.36 0.34 -1.64
C LEU A 65 0.02 0.26 -2.36
N HIS A 66 -0.14 -0.74 -3.21
CA HIS A 66 -1.36 -0.94 -3.98
C HIS A 66 -1.90 -2.33 -3.66
N VAL A 67 -3.08 -2.37 -3.05
CA VAL A 67 -3.72 -3.63 -2.68
C VAL A 67 -5.07 -3.71 -3.37
N PHE A 68 -5.29 -4.80 -4.10
CA PHE A 68 -6.57 -5.05 -4.75
C PHE A 68 -7.27 -6.17 -4.01
N PHE A 69 -8.48 -5.89 -3.52
CA PHE A 69 -9.26 -6.84 -2.73
C PHE A 69 -10.38 -7.47 -3.56
N ARG A 70 -10.70 -8.70 -3.25
CA ARG A 70 -11.80 -9.43 -3.86
C ARG A 70 -13.12 -8.66 -3.70
N ASP A 71 -13.36 -8.07 -2.52
CA ASP A 71 -14.56 -7.30 -2.20
C ASP A 71 -14.34 -6.46 -0.94
N ARG A 72 -15.37 -5.74 -0.53
CA ARG A 72 -15.32 -4.89 0.65
C ARG A 72 -15.11 -5.70 1.93
N ALA A 73 -15.71 -6.89 2.03
CA ALA A 73 -15.55 -7.73 3.22
C ALA A 73 -14.10 -8.15 3.40
N ALA A 74 -13.40 -8.44 2.29
CA ALA A 74 -11.97 -8.77 2.33
C ALA A 74 -11.13 -7.60 2.80
N HIS A 75 -11.44 -6.37 2.33
CA HIS A 75 -10.78 -5.17 2.80
C HIS A 75 -10.97 -4.99 4.31
N ASP A 76 -12.20 -5.16 4.80
CA ASP A 76 -12.49 -4.96 6.21
C ASP A 76 -11.76 -5.99 7.08
N ALA A 77 -11.73 -7.25 6.66
CA ALA A 77 -11.01 -8.30 7.37
C ALA A 77 -9.50 -8.05 7.39
N TYR A 78 -8.95 -7.54 6.30
CA TYR A 78 -7.53 -7.18 6.19
C TYR A 78 -7.11 -6.17 7.26
N GLN A 79 -7.97 -5.21 7.58
CA GLN A 79 -7.63 -4.18 8.57
C GLN A 79 -7.31 -4.79 9.93
N ASP A 80 -7.96 -5.90 10.29
CA ASP A 80 -7.78 -6.55 11.60
C ASP A 80 -6.88 -7.78 11.54
N ALA A 81 -6.37 -8.13 10.36
CA ALA A 81 -5.53 -9.32 10.20
C ALA A 81 -4.24 -9.17 11.02
N PRO A 82 -3.80 -10.23 11.74
CA PRO A 82 -2.56 -10.17 12.54
C PRO A 82 -1.35 -9.71 11.74
N ALA A 83 -1.21 -10.16 10.49
CA ALA A 83 -0.08 -9.76 9.63
C ALA A 83 -0.10 -8.27 9.34
N HIS A 84 -1.29 -7.68 9.11
CA HIS A 84 -1.44 -6.25 8.89
C HIS A 84 -1.07 -5.46 10.15
N LEU A 85 -1.52 -5.90 11.31
CA LEU A 85 -1.19 -5.24 12.57
C LEU A 85 0.31 -5.31 12.86
N GLN A 86 0.95 -6.44 12.58
CA GLN A 86 2.40 -6.60 12.71
C GLN A 86 3.15 -5.67 11.77
N PHE A 87 2.66 -5.52 10.53
CA PHE A 87 3.24 -4.61 9.56
C PHE A 87 3.22 -3.17 10.08
N ILE A 88 2.11 -2.73 10.62
CA ILE A 88 1.98 -1.38 11.19
C ILE A 88 2.97 -1.20 12.35
N GLU A 89 3.01 -2.14 13.29
CA GLU A 89 3.92 -2.06 14.44
C GLU A 89 5.39 -2.00 14.02
N ALA A 90 5.77 -2.73 12.99
CA ALA A 90 7.15 -2.78 12.54
C ALA A 90 7.60 -1.51 11.81
N ASN A 91 6.66 -0.68 11.33
CA ASN A 91 7.01 0.42 10.41
C ASN A 91 6.51 1.80 10.84
N LYS A 92 5.48 1.88 11.67
CA LYS A 92 4.78 3.14 11.94
C LYS A 92 5.66 4.24 12.52
N ASP A 93 6.69 3.89 13.26
CA ASP A 93 7.56 4.87 13.93
C ASP A 93 8.35 5.72 12.93
N ASN A 94 8.51 5.24 11.70
CA ASN A 94 9.18 6.00 10.64
C ASN A 94 8.20 6.76 9.74
N TRP A 95 6.90 6.72 10.00
CA TRP A 95 5.93 7.42 9.16
C TRP A 95 5.70 8.85 9.67
N THR A 96 5.75 9.83 8.76
CA THR A 96 5.32 11.21 9.04
C THR A 96 3.92 11.47 8.51
N GLY A 97 3.47 10.66 7.56
CA GLY A 97 2.13 10.77 7.01
C GLY A 97 1.77 9.53 6.23
N VAL A 98 0.50 9.19 6.25
CA VAL A 98 -0.06 8.07 5.49
C VAL A 98 -1.34 8.58 4.86
N ARG A 99 -1.45 8.45 3.53
CA ARG A 99 -2.67 8.81 2.82
C ARG A 99 -3.23 7.57 2.14
N VAL A 100 -4.52 7.36 2.30
CA VAL A 100 -5.21 6.17 1.82
C VAL A 100 -6.31 6.59 0.84
N PHE A 101 -6.36 5.90 -0.29
CA PHE A 101 -7.38 6.09 -1.31
C PHE A 101 -8.05 4.76 -1.57
N ASP A 102 -9.30 4.64 -1.14
CA ASP A 102 -10.10 3.42 -1.34
C ASP A 102 -11.12 3.69 -2.43
N SER A 103 -11.12 2.86 -3.46
CA SER A 103 -12.02 3.03 -4.60
C SER A 103 -12.73 1.74 -4.92
N ASN A 104 -14.02 1.86 -5.21
CA ASN A 104 -14.80 0.72 -5.71
C ASN A 104 -14.56 0.61 -7.20
N LEU A 105 -14.18 -0.58 -7.65
CA LEU A 105 -13.83 -0.82 -9.04
C LEU A 105 -15.06 -1.27 -9.82
N SER A 106 -15.24 -0.68 -11.01
CA SER A 106 -16.30 -1.07 -11.92
C SER A 106 -15.94 -2.36 -12.65
N ALA A 107 -16.94 -3.19 -12.90
CA ALA A 107 -16.75 -4.36 -13.76
C ALA A 107 -16.54 -3.90 -15.21
N ARG A 108 -15.83 -4.69 -15.97
CA ARG A 108 -15.54 -4.41 -17.38
C ARG A 108 -16.33 -5.31 -18.28
#